data_415204678db0537392c6faf0cb3af724
#
_entry.id   415204678db0537392c6faf0cb3af724
#
_cell.length_a   1.000
_cell.length_b   1.000
_cell.length_c   1.000
_cell.angle_alpha   90.00
_cell.angle_beta   90.00
_cell.angle_gamma   90.00
#
_symmetry.space_group_name_H-M   'P 1'
#
loop_
_entity.id
_entity.type
_entity.pdbx_description
1 polymer ?
#
loop_
_entity_poly.entity_id
_entity_poly.type
_entity_poly.pdbx_seq_one_letter_code
_entity_poly.pdbx_strand_id
1 'polypeptide(L)'
;MTKLSVNINKFALLRNSRGTNHPDLVEVAEKCVKFGAQGITLHPRPDERHAKFSDLPLISKLVNSHSKIEFNIEGYPSERFISEVINTKPDQVTLVPDPPDALTSSFGWNCKEHNMFLKEVVKQFQSNKIRVSLFVSP
;
A
#
# COMPACT_ATOMS: atom_id res chain seq x y z
N MET A 1 14.96 15.78 5.25
CA MET A 1 15.03 15.65 3.77
C MET A 1 13.85 14.77 3.33
N THR A 2 13.12 15.20 2.32
CA THR A 2 11.97 14.45 1.75
C THR A 2 12.48 13.20 1.04
N LYS A 3 11.78 12.09 1.23
CA LYS A 3 12.10 10.80 0.59
C LYS A 3 11.12 10.51 -0.54
N LEU A 4 11.60 9.85 -1.60
CA LEU A 4 10.77 9.42 -2.73
C LEU A 4 10.28 7.99 -2.48
N SER A 5 8.97 7.79 -2.37
CA SER A 5 8.33 6.49 -2.47
C SER A 5 7.66 6.33 -3.83
N VAL A 6 7.92 5.23 -4.51
CA VAL A 6 7.39 4.95 -5.85
C VAL A 6 6.20 4.01 -5.76
N ASN A 7 5.04 4.48 -6.24
CA ASN A 7 3.85 3.65 -6.38
C ASN A 7 3.94 2.82 -7.68
N ILE A 8 3.91 1.50 -7.56
CA ILE A 8 4.06 0.57 -8.68
C ILE A 8 2.75 -0.07 -9.14
N ASN A 9 1.59 0.45 -8.72
CA ASN A 9 0.27 -0.09 -9.09
C ASN A 9 0.03 -0.11 -10.60
N LYS A 10 0.56 0.86 -11.36
CA LYS A 10 0.38 0.91 -12.82
C LYS A 10 1.09 -0.25 -13.53
N PHE A 11 2.24 -0.69 -13.00
CA PHE A 11 2.92 -1.89 -13.50
C PHE A 11 2.11 -3.16 -13.19
N ALA A 12 1.50 -3.23 -12.00
CA ALA A 12 0.60 -4.31 -11.64
C ALA A 12 -0.63 -4.37 -12.55
N LEU A 13 -1.24 -3.22 -12.87
CA LEU A 13 -2.34 -3.12 -13.80
C LEU A 13 -1.95 -3.63 -15.18
N LEU A 14 -0.79 -3.23 -15.70
CA LEU A 14 -0.27 -3.70 -16.99
C LEU A 14 -0.02 -5.21 -16.98
N ARG A 15 0.61 -5.75 -15.93
CA ARG A 15 0.78 -7.20 -15.75
C ARG A 15 -0.55 -7.94 -15.83
N ASN A 16 -1.56 -7.47 -15.10
CA ASN A 16 -2.87 -8.12 -15.04
C ASN A 16 -3.58 -8.08 -16.39
N SER A 17 -3.47 -6.97 -17.14
CA SER A 17 -4.10 -6.83 -18.47
C SER A 17 -3.54 -7.80 -19.52
N ARG A 18 -2.32 -8.30 -19.32
CA ARG A 18 -1.66 -9.23 -20.23
C ARG A 18 -1.86 -10.69 -19.85
N GLY A 19 -2.41 -10.99 -18.68
CA GLY A 19 -2.63 -12.36 -18.21
C GLY A 19 -1.35 -13.17 -17.94
N THR A 20 -0.21 -12.49 -17.81
CA THR A 20 1.12 -13.08 -17.53
C THR A 20 1.72 -12.45 -16.29
N ASN A 21 2.89 -12.91 -15.82
CA ASN A 21 3.64 -12.23 -14.74
C ASN A 21 4.59 -11.16 -15.30
N HIS A 22 4.23 -10.51 -16.41
CA HIS A 22 5.09 -9.49 -17.01
C HIS A 22 4.31 -8.18 -17.26
N PRO A 23 4.84 -7.03 -16.75
CA PRO A 23 6.09 -6.86 -15.99
C PRO A 23 6.04 -7.50 -14.60
N ASP A 24 7.13 -8.16 -14.18
CA ASP A 24 7.27 -8.70 -12.83
C ASP A 24 7.41 -7.56 -11.81
N LEU A 25 6.56 -7.56 -10.77
CA LEU A 25 6.56 -6.46 -9.80
C LEU A 25 7.80 -6.43 -8.90
N VAL A 26 8.40 -7.57 -8.64
CA VAL A 26 9.63 -7.64 -7.84
C VAL A 26 10.77 -7.00 -8.63
N GLU A 27 10.91 -7.34 -9.93
CA GLU A 27 11.90 -6.71 -10.81
C GLU A 27 11.67 -5.20 -10.95
N VAL A 28 10.40 -4.76 -11.06
CA VAL A 28 10.06 -3.34 -11.13
C VAL A 28 10.47 -2.61 -9.86
N ALA A 29 10.12 -3.17 -8.69
CA ALA A 29 10.47 -2.59 -7.40
C ALA A 29 11.99 -2.50 -7.21
N GLU A 30 12.71 -3.56 -7.58
CA GLU A 30 14.17 -3.60 -7.52
C GLU A 30 14.81 -2.51 -8.41
N LYS A 31 14.30 -2.33 -9.63
CA LYS A 31 14.75 -1.25 -10.52
C LYS A 31 14.47 0.13 -9.92
N CYS A 32 13.29 0.33 -9.32
CA CYS A 32 12.98 1.59 -8.63
C CYS A 32 14.00 1.88 -7.52
N VAL A 33 14.30 0.90 -6.68
CA VAL A 33 15.33 1.02 -5.62
C VAL A 33 16.69 1.33 -6.21
N LYS A 34 17.12 0.62 -7.25
CA LYS A 34 18.39 0.84 -7.95
C LYS A 34 18.51 2.26 -8.54
N PHE A 35 17.38 2.84 -8.97
CA PHE A 35 17.33 4.21 -9.48
C PHE A 35 17.13 5.27 -8.39
N GLY A 36 17.19 4.89 -7.11
CA GLY A 36 17.24 5.83 -5.99
C GLY A 36 15.90 6.03 -5.28
N ALA A 37 14.89 5.22 -5.52
CA ALA A 37 13.69 5.22 -4.70
C ALA A 37 14.04 4.85 -3.25
N GLN A 38 13.43 5.54 -2.31
CA GLN A 38 13.63 5.35 -0.87
C GLN A 38 12.43 4.65 -0.22
N GLY A 39 11.41 4.35 -1.01
CA GLY A 39 10.23 3.59 -0.62
C GLY A 39 9.51 3.00 -1.82
N ILE A 40 8.75 1.95 -1.56
CA ILE A 40 7.83 1.32 -2.52
C ILE A 40 6.44 1.39 -1.94
N THR A 41 5.46 1.74 -2.77
CA THR A 41 4.06 1.81 -2.40
C THR A 41 3.22 0.87 -3.26
N LEU A 42 2.35 0.10 -2.60
CA LEU A 42 1.34 -0.75 -3.23
C LEU A 42 -0.05 -0.46 -2.68
N HIS A 43 -1.07 -0.58 -3.54
CA HIS A 43 -2.47 -0.51 -3.15
C HIS A 43 -3.20 -1.78 -3.61
N PRO A 44 -3.25 -2.84 -2.80
CA PRO A 44 -4.06 -4.02 -3.07
C PRO A 44 -5.53 -3.69 -2.82
N ARG A 45 -6.26 -3.42 -3.90
CA ARG A 45 -7.70 -3.16 -3.82
C ARG A 45 -8.47 -4.48 -3.61
N PRO A 46 -9.71 -4.44 -3.09
CA PRO A 46 -10.53 -5.65 -2.93
C PRO A 46 -10.74 -6.44 -4.21
N ASP A 47 -10.83 -5.77 -5.36
CA ASP A 47 -11.00 -6.37 -6.69
C ASP A 47 -9.68 -6.80 -7.37
N GLU A 48 -8.54 -6.53 -6.73
CA GLU A 48 -7.20 -6.91 -7.20
C GLU A 48 -6.90 -6.49 -8.66
N ARG A 49 -7.55 -5.39 -9.14
CA ARG A 49 -7.37 -4.91 -10.52
C ARG A 49 -5.93 -4.51 -10.86
N HIS A 50 -5.13 -4.14 -9.86
CA HIS A 50 -3.71 -3.85 -10.02
C HIS A 50 -2.87 -4.68 -9.04
N ALA A 51 -2.32 -4.12 -7.95
CA ALA A 51 -1.63 -4.92 -6.96
C ALA A 51 -2.60 -5.92 -6.30
N LYS A 52 -2.15 -7.15 -6.13
CA LYS A 52 -2.87 -8.24 -5.46
C LYS A 52 -2.36 -8.38 -4.03
N PHE A 53 -3.17 -8.95 -3.15
CA PHE A 53 -2.69 -9.27 -1.80
C PHE A 53 -1.51 -10.27 -1.82
N SER A 54 -1.48 -11.16 -2.81
CA SER A 54 -0.35 -12.09 -3.01
C SER A 54 0.98 -11.42 -3.40
N ASP A 55 0.96 -10.16 -3.84
CA ASP A 55 2.18 -9.40 -4.14
C ASP A 55 2.86 -8.88 -2.87
N LEU A 56 2.09 -8.68 -1.77
CA LEU A 56 2.58 -8.06 -0.55
C LEU A 56 3.78 -8.80 0.06
N PRO A 57 3.74 -10.14 0.29
CA PRO A 57 4.88 -10.85 0.87
C PRO A 57 6.12 -10.82 -0.02
N LEU A 58 5.96 -10.78 -1.35
CA LEU A 58 7.06 -10.74 -2.29
C LEU A 58 7.79 -9.40 -2.23
N ILE A 59 7.04 -8.30 -2.24
CA ILE A 59 7.60 -6.95 -2.14
C ILE A 59 8.16 -6.69 -0.73
N SER A 60 7.49 -7.16 0.32
CA SER A 60 8.02 -7.08 1.69
C SER A 60 9.38 -7.77 1.81
N LYS A 61 9.53 -8.97 1.24
CA LYS A 61 10.81 -9.68 1.22
C LYS A 61 11.90 -8.90 0.51
N LEU A 62 11.59 -8.31 -0.66
CA LEU A 62 12.52 -7.46 -1.40
C LEU A 62 12.94 -6.24 -0.57
N VAL A 63 11.98 -5.48 -0.06
CA VAL A 63 12.25 -4.26 0.72
C VAL A 63 13.10 -4.57 1.95
N ASN A 64 12.79 -5.64 2.67
CA ASN A 64 13.54 -6.07 3.86
C ASN A 64 14.99 -6.52 3.55
N SER A 65 15.32 -6.84 2.29
CA SER A 65 16.71 -7.09 1.87
C SER A 65 17.54 -5.80 1.69
N HIS A 66 16.90 -4.63 1.73
CA HIS A 66 17.50 -3.31 1.59
C HIS A 66 17.34 -2.49 2.88
N SER A 67 18.42 -2.16 3.56
CA SER A 67 18.43 -1.57 4.92
C SER A 67 17.81 -0.17 5.06
N LYS A 68 17.35 0.47 3.98
CA LYS A 68 16.90 1.88 3.99
C LYS A 68 15.65 2.16 3.15
N ILE A 69 14.99 1.12 2.66
CA ILE A 69 13.81 1.27 1.81
C ILE A 69 12.56 1.07 2.66
N GLU A 70 11.62 2.00 2.61
CA GLU A 70 10.34 1.90 3.30
C GLU A 70 9.30 1.19 2.44
N PHE A 71 8.50 0.32 3.03
CA PHE A 71 7.32 -0.26 2.42
C PHE A 71 6.06 0.43 2.93
N ASN A 72 5.27 1.00 2.00
CA ASN A 72 3.97 1.59 2.29
C ASN A 72 2.87 0.79 1.58
N ILE A 73 1.82 0.40 2.32
CA ILE A 73 0.64 -0.26 1.77
C ILE A 73 -0.55 0.70 1.88
N GLU A 74 -1.22 0.96 0.76
CA GLU A 74 -2.42 1.80 0.71
C GLU A 74 -3.67 0.92 0.67
N GLY A 75 -4.77 1.38 1.28
CA GLY A 75 -6.05 0.72 1.11
C GLY A 75 -7.14 1.18 2.06
N TYR A 76 -8.37 0.76 1.75
CA TYR A 76 -9.51 0.92 2.65
C TYR A 76 -9.37 -0.10 3.80
N PRO A 77 -9.54 0.30 5.06
CA PRO A 77 -9.32 -0.56 6.22
C PRO A 77 -10.48 -1.55 6.47
N SER A 78 -10.70 -2.46 5.51
CA SER A 78 -11.54 -3.64 5.71
C SER A 78 -10.84 -4.66 6.61
N GLU A 79 -11.57 -5.60 7.19
CA GLU A 79 -11.02 -6.67 8.04
C GLU A 79 -9.91 -7.45 7.32
N ARG A 80 -10.14 -7.82 6.05
CA ARG A 80 -9.13 -8.49 5.21
C ARG A 80 -7.89 -7.63 5.06
N PHE A 81 -8.04 -6.35 4.71
CA PHE A 81 -6.92 -5.43 4.54
C PHE A 81 -6.10 -5.29 5.82
N ILE A 82 -6.78 -5.07 6.96
CA ILE A 82 -6.11 -4.93 8.26
C ILE A 82 -5.29 -6.19 8.59
N SER A 83 -5.87 -7.37 8.41
CA SER A 83 -5.19 -8.65 8.64
C SER A 83 -3.96 -8.82 7.75
N GLU A 84 -4.08 -8.57 6.46
CA GLU A 84 -2.99 -8.71 5.49
C GLU A 84 -1.85 -7.72 5.76
N VAL A 85 -2.17 -6.47 6.11
CA VAL A 85 -1.17 -5.46 6.46
C VAL A 85 -0.43 -5.83 7.76
N ILE A 86 -1.16 -6.28 8.79
CA ILE A 86 -0.53 -6.71 10.06
C ILE A 86 0.39 -7.92 9.82
N ASN A 87 0.00 -8.87 8.99
CA ASN A 87 0.81 -10.03 8.65
C ASN A 87 2.06 -9.65 7.83
N THR A 88 1.92 -8.67 6.93
CA THR A 88 3.02 -8.19 6.07
C THR A 88 4.03 -7.34 6.83
N LYS A 89 3.58 -6.60 7.88
CA LYS A 89 4.40 -5.69 8.71
C LYS A 89 5.17 -4.65 7.88
N PRO A 90 4.49 -3.81 7.08
CA PRO A 90 5.15 -2.72 6.38
C PRO A 90 5.62 -1.65 7.36
N ASP A 91 6.45 -0.72 6.90
CA ASP A 91 6.86 0.45 7.68
C ASP A 91 5.69 1.43 7.87
N GLN A 92 4.82 1.53 6.85
CA GLN A 92 3.67 2.42 6.86
C GLN A 92 2.45 1.79 6.19
N VAL A 93 1.28 2.15 6.67
CA VAL A 93 0.00 1.99 5.98
C VAL A 93 -0.60 3.35 5.70
N THR A 94 -1.14 3.56 4.50
CA THR A 94 -1.90 4.76 4.13
C THR A 94 -3.37 4.37 3.96
N LEU A 95 -4.23 4.89 4.84
CA LEU A 95 -5.66 4.59 4.81
C LEU A 95 -6.37 5.52 3.83
N VAL A 96 -7.09 4.92 2.88
CA VAL A 96 -7.90 5.63 1.88
C VAL A 96 -9.39 5.32 2.07
N PRO A 97 -10.30 6.30 1.87
CA PRO A 97 -11.74 6.10 2.09
C PRO A 97 -12.46 5.47 0.90
N ASP A 98 -11.73 4.94 -0.07
CA ASP A 98 -12.31 4.47 -1.33
C ASP A 98 -13.27 3.30 -1.12
N PRO A 99 -14.54 3.42 -1.53
CA PRO A 99 -15.42 2.26 -1.61
C PRO A 99 -14.88 1.24 -2.63
N PRO A 100 -15.27 -0.05 -2.51
CA PRO A 100 -14.75 -1.11 -3.39
C PRO A 100 -14.94 -0.86 -4.89
N ASP A 101 -15.99 -0.14 -5.27
CA ASP A 101 -16.39 0.19 -6.64
C ASP A 101 -15.75 1.49 -7.18
N ALA A 102 -15.04 2.26 -6.37
CA ALA A 102 -14.39 3.49 -6.81
C ALA A 102 -13.36 3.20 -7.91
N LEU A 103 -13.41 3.97 -9.01
CA LEU A 103 -12.43 3.85 -10.11
C LEU A 103 -11.04 4.35 -9.68
N THR A 104 -11.00 5.40 -8.90
CA THR A 104 -9.78 6.02 -8.38
C THR A 104 -10.08 6.75 -7.07
N SER A 105 -9.06 6.96 -6.25
CA SER A 105 -9.17 7.78 -5.04
C SER A 105 -9.40 9.24 -5.42
N SER A 106 -10.61 9.73 -5.25
CA SER A 106 -11.01 11.09 -5.66
C SER A 106 -11.26 12.04 -4.49
N PHE A 107 -11.34 11.54 -3.27
CA PHE A 107 -11.54 12.33 -2.05
C PHE A 107 -10.83 11.68 -0.85
N GLY A 108 -10.56 12.49 0.18
CA GLY A 108 -9.94 12.04 1.42
C GLY A 108 -10.94 11.73 2.52
N TRP A 109 -10.46 11.20 3.63
CA TRP A 109 -11.27 10.95 4.82
C TRP A 109 -11.91 12.22 5.39
N ASN A 110 -13.20 12.18 5.66
CA ASN A 110 -13.82 13.09 6.62
C ASN A 110 -13.49 12.59 8.04
N CYS A 111 -12.36 13.06 8.59
CA CYS A 111 -11.86 12.60 9.88
C CYS A 111 -12.78 12.96 11.07
N LYS A 112 -13.68 13.95 10.92
CA LYS A 112 -14.66 14.29 11.96
C LYS A 112 -15.77 13.25 12.00
N GLU A 113 -16.31 12.90 10.85
CA GLU A 113 -17.40 11.94 10.69
C GLU A 113 -16.94 10.51 11.06
N HIS A 114 -15.77 10.11 10.58
CA HIS A 114 -15.23 8.75 10.78
C HIS A 114 -14.31 8.63 12.00
N ASN A 115 -14.35 9.57 12.94
CA ASN A 115 -13.40 9.68 14.05
C ASN A 115 -13.24 8.40 14.87
N MET A 116 -14.36 7.80 15.29
CA MET A 116 -14.34 6.59 16.13
C MET A 116 -13.71 5.40 15.38
N PHE A 117 -14.16 5.17 14.14
CA PHE A 117 -13.64 4.12 13.30
C PHE A 117 -12.13 4.26 13.03
N LEU A 118 -11.71 5.45 12.60
CA LEU A 118 -10.30 5.71 12.31
C LEU A 118 -9.42 5.58 13.55
N LYS A 119 -9.87 6.03 14.72
CA LYS A 119 -9.11 5.85 15.97
C LYS A 119 -8.87 4.39 16.30
N GLU A 120 -9.87 3.54 16.13
CA GLU A 120 -9.76 2.10 16.38
C GLU A 120 -8.76 1.45 15.42
N VAL A 121 -8.90 1.72 14.12
CA VAL A 121 -8.01 1.19 13.08
C VAL A 121 -6.57 1.66 13.29
N VAL A 122 -6.38 2.96 13.54
CA VAL A 122 -5.05 3.53 13.81
C VAL A 122 -4.39 2.86 15.02
N LYS A 123 -5.15 2.65 16.11
CA LYS A 123 -4.65 1.96 17.31
C LYS A 123 -4.20 0.53 16.99
N GLN A 124 -4.95 -0.21 16.16
CA GLN A 124 -4.57 -1.56 15.76
C GLN A 124 -3.23 -1.58 15.03
N PHE A 125 -3.01 -0.71 14.05
CA PHE A 125 -1.74 -0.63 13.32
C PHE A 125 -0.58 -0.16 14.20
N GLN A 126 -0.79 0.86 15.02
CA GLN A 126 0.24 1.38 15.93
C GLN A 126 0.66 0.33 16.97
N SER A 127 -0.27 -0.48 17.47
CA SER A 127 0.04 -1.61 18.39
C SER A 127 0.93 -2.66 17.72
N ASN A 128 0.91 -2.75 16.40
CA ASN A 128 1.78 -3.60 15.59
C ASN A 128 3.03 -2.86 15.06
N LYS A 129 3.33 -1.66 15.58
CA LYS A 129 4.48 -0.82 15.19
C LYS A 129 4.47 -0.36 13.73
N ILE A 130 3.29 -0.27 13.12
CA ILE A 130 3.09 0.22 11.77
C ILE A 130 2.71 1.70 11.84
N ARG A 131 3.45 2.56 11.13
CA ARG A 131 3.12 3.99 11.01
C ARG A 131 1.86 4.16 10.17
N VAL A 132 0.96 5.04 10.59
CA VAL A 132 -0.29 5.28 9.86
C VAL A 132 -0.29 6.66 9.22
N SER A 133 -0.63 6.70 7.95
CA SER A 133 -0.95 7.91 7.17
C SER A 133 -2.42 7.89 6.78
N LEU A 134 -3.07 9.04 6.79
CA LEU A 134 -4.46 9.19 6.33
C LEU A 134 -4.48 9.98 5.02
N PHE A 135 -5.20 9.47 4.04
CA PHE A 135 -5.49 10.21 2.81
C PHE A 135 -6.60 11.21 3.12
N VAL A 136 -6.26 12.50 3.12
CA VAL A 136 -7.19 13.59 3.43
C VAL A 136 -7.23 14.59 2.29
N SER A 137 -8.39 15.20 2.10
CA SER A 137 -8.53 16.35 1.19
C SER A 137 -8.25 17.65 1.94
N PRO A 138 -7.71 18.70 1.26
CA PRO A 138 -7.52 20.02 1.85
C PRO A 138 -8.84 20.67 2.25
#